data_5070762536ee0613552d39868ecb0b37
#
_entry.id   5070762536ee0613552d39868ecb0b37
#
_cell.length_a   1.000
_cell.length_b   1.000
_cell.length_c   1.000
_cell.angle_alpha   90.00
_cell.angle_beta   90.00
_cell.angle_gamma   90.00
#
_symmetry.space_group_name_H-M   'P 1'
#
loop_
_entity.id
_entity.type
_entity.pdbx_description
1 polymer ?
#
loop_
_entity_poly.entity_id
_entity_poly.type
_entity_poly.pdbx_seq_one_letter_code
_entity_poly.pdbx_strand_id
1 'polypeptide(L)'
;MAAGSTPGTPGTPGTPGTPRVLRAMNDRAVLDLLVAHGPLTRTRIGELTGLSKPTTSQLLGRLEAAALVHTTGSLSGRPGPNALLYEINPGAGHVAALSADPTGITALVADITGTVLGRERVEADAVAEDVRHRTAQLVAEAVDGALHQAGLGHDDLRAAVIGTPGAIDPHTGQLRYAPHLPGWHSRTLRDDLAAVLGTPVAIENDVNLAAVAEQYEGAAQDHDNYVLTWLDDGVGAAIVLGGTLLRGATGGAGEIGYMPLPGAPLAHGGPEATRGPDGGGGFQSLVSAPVVRELAGPGGTLDAAFADDAVLGEVARRLATGIAAVVAVVDPELVVLSGAVAQAGGDKLRVRVEEELTGLALPRPQVRISELDGDPILTGALRQALTQARDQVFDTA
;
A
#
# COMPACT_ATOMS: atom_id res chain seq x y z
N MET A 1 -32.40 17.29 49.93
CA MET A 1 -31.41 18.17 49.29
C MET A 1 -31.30 17.74 47.84
N ALA A 2 -31.79 18.58 46.95
CA ALA A 2 -31.83 18.33 45.53
C ALA A 2 -30.46 18.73 44.91
N ALA A 3 -29.84 17.82 44.19
CA ALA A 3 -28.62 18.10 43.41
C ALA A 3 -29.04 18.64 42.03
N GLY A 4 -28.65 19.87 41.74
CA GLY A 4 -28.94 20.55 40.49
C GLY A 4 -28.17 19.96 39.32
N SER A 5 -28.89 19.70 38.24
CA SER A 5 -28.38 19.38 36.92
C SER A 5 -27.81 20.64 36.25
N THR A 6 -26.55 20.63 35.91
CA THR A 6 -25.89 21.66 35.12
C THR A 6 -26.34 21.54 33.64
N PRO A 7 -26.75 22.65 32.98
CA PRO A 7 -27.11 22.60 31.57
C PRO A 7 -25.84 22.43 30.70
N GLY A 8 -25.91 21.51 29.75
CA GLY A 8 -24.87 21.30 28.75
C GLY A 8 -24.68 22.54 27.87
N THR A 9 -23.41 22.87 27.62
CA THR A 9 -22.99 23.97 26.75
C THR A 9 -23.46 23.67 25.31
N PRO A 10 -24.12 24.64 24.62
CA PRO A 10 -24.47 24.45 23.21
C PRO A 10 -23.21 24.32 22.36
N GLY A 11 -23.18 23.29 21.52
CA GLY A 11 -22.09 23.09 20.55
C GLY A 11 -21.94 24.32 19.65
N THR A 12 -20.73 24.79 19.48
CA THR A 12 -20.39 25.91 18.60
C THR A 12 -20.86 25.59 17.17
N PRO A 13 -21.66 26.46 16.50
CA PRO A 13 -22.02 26.25 15.10
C PRO A 13 -20.76 26.20 14.26
N GLY A 14 -20.59 25.15 13.41
CA GLY A 14 -19.48 25.06 12.50
C GLY A 14 -19.35 26.33 11.66
N THR A 15 -18.16 26.89 11.56
CA THR A 15 -17.88 28.10 10.77
C THR A 15 -18.34 27.86 9.33
N PRO A 16 -19.24 28.71 8.74
CA PRO A 16 -19.64 28.55 7.35
C PRO A 16 -18.38 28.59 6.45
N GLY A 17 -18.21 27.61 5.56
CA GLY A 17 -17.07 27.58 4.64
C GLY A 17 -16.99 28.89 3.85
N THR A 18 -15.83 29.53 3.85
CA THR A 18 -15.64 30.74 3.05
C THR A 18 -15.80 30.44 1.57
N PRO A 19 -16.16 31.41 0.71
CA PRO A 19 -16.25 31.19 -0.74
C PRO A 19 -14.96 30.62 -1.36
N ARG A 20 -13.79 30.83 -0.73
CA ARG A 20 -12.50 30.25 -1.11
C ARG A 20 -12.47 28.75 -0.82
N VAL A 21 -12.86 28.33 0.37
CA VAL A 21 -12.91 26.91 0.76
C VAL A 21 -13.89 26.14 -0.11
N LEU A 22 -15.10 26.68 -0.36
CA LEU A 22 -16.07 26.05 -1.26
C LEU A 22 -15.53 25.90 -2.70
N ARG A 23 -14.76 26.87 -3.18
CA ARG A 23 -14.11 26.78 -4.49
C ARG A 23 -13.07 25.67 -4.53
N ALA A 24 -12.16 25.61 -3.55
CA ALA A 24 -11.17 24.55 -3.45
C ALA A 24 -11.81 23.16 -3.36
N MET A 25 -12.89 23.01 -2.58
CA MET A 25 -13.66 21.76 -2.52
C MET A 25 -14.25 21.35 -3.88
N ASN A 26 -14.80 22.30 -4.63
CA ASN A 26 -15.35 22.03 -5.95
C ASN A 26 -14.24 21.70 -6.97
N ASP A 27 -13.12 22.43 -6.94
CA ASP A 27 -11.97 22.18 -7.78
C ASP A 27 -11.42 20.76 -7.51
N ARG A 28 -11.24 20.38 -6.24
CA ARG A 28 -10.84 19.04 -5.83
C ARG A 28 -11.82 17.97 -6.32
N ALA A 29 -13.13 18.15 -6.11
CA ALA A 29 -14.14 17.19 -6.54
C ALA A 29 -14.11 16.94 -8.06
N VAL A 30 -13.86 17.97 -8.87
CA VAL A 30 -13.72 17.82 -10.32
C VAL A 30 -12.44 17.08 -10.70
N LEU A 31 -11.31 17.38 -10.03
CA LEU A 31 -10.06 16.68 -10.26
C LEU A 31 -10.17 15.20 -9.89
N ASP A 32 -10.76 14.87 -8.75
CA ASP A 32 -11.01 13.49 -8.33
C ASP A 32 -11.93 12.74 -9.30
N LEU A 33 -12.97 13.41 -9.85
CA LEU A 33 -13.82 12.81 -10.90
C LEU A 33 -13.03 12.52 -12.19
N LEU A 34 -12.15 13.42 -12.61
CA LEU A 34 -11.31 13.21 -13.79
C LEU A 34 -10.28 12.08 -13.58
N VAL A 35 -9.76 11.93 -12.36
CA VAL A 35 -8.91 10.78 -12.00
C VAL A 35 -9.71 9.46 -12.08
N ALA A 36 -10.93 9.45 -11.56
CA ALA A 36 -11.73 8.23 -11.46
C ALA A 36 -12.35 7.78 -12.79
N HIS A 37 -12.72 8.73 -13.65
CA HIS A 37 -13.49 8.46 -14.86
C HIS A 37 -12.73 8.72 -16.16
N GLY A 38 -11.52 9.28 -16.10
CA GLY A 38 -10.79 9.72 -17.28
C GLY A 38 -11.41 10.98 -17.93
N PRO A 39 -11.26 11.17 -19.24
CA PRO A 39 -11.71 12.38 -19.93
C PRO A 39 -13.23 12.55 -19.88
N LEU A 40 -13.69 13.73 -19.43
CA LEU A 40 -15.11 14.06 -19.29
C LEU A 40 -15.44 15.36 -20.04
N THR A 41 -16.69 15.45 -20.55
CA THR A 41 -17.21 16.70 -21.08
C THR A 41 -17.62 17.65 -19.96
N ARG A 42 -17.60 18.96 -20.20
CA ARG A 42 -18.09 19.97 -19.24
C ARG A 42 -19.52 19.68 -18.77
N THR A 43 -20.40 19.21 -19.65
CA THR A 43 -21.78 18.86 -19.31
C THR A 43 -21.79 17.70 -18.31
N ARG A 44 -21.00 16.65 -18.57
CA ARG A 44 -20.93 15.47 -17.71
C ARG A 44 -20.35 15.80 -16.33
N ILE A 45 -19.32 16.64 -16.28
CA ILE A 45 -18.75 17.15 -15.01
C ILE A 45 -19.85 17.91 -14.23
N GLY A 46 -20.59 18.81 -14.88
CA GLY A 46 -21.68 19.53 -14.23
C GLY A 46 -22.79 18.61 -13.70
N GLU A 47 -23.16 17.55 -14.43
CA GLU A 47 -24.14 16.55 -13.99
C GLU A 47 -23.66 15.78 -12.76
N LEU A 48 -22.40 15.32 -12.76
CA LEU A 48 -21.83 14.51 -11.68
C LEU A 48 -21.58 15.33 -10.39
N THR A 49 -21.24 16.62 -10.53
CA THR A 49 -20.96 17.50 -9.39
C THR A 49 -22.19 18.30 -8.90
N GLY A 50 -23.27 18.34 -9.67
CA GLY A 50 -24.42 19.22 -9.42
C GLY A 50 -24.13 20.72 -9.66
N LEU A 51 -22.97 21.07 -10.24
CA LEU A 51 -22.60 22.45 -10.50
C LEU A 51 -23.35 23.04 -11.70
N SER A 52 -23.69 24.32 -11.64
CA SER A 52 -24.29 25.04 -12.75
C SER A 52 -23.31 25.16 -13.94
N LYS A 53 -23.83 25.25 -15.18
CA LYS A 53 -23.01 25.42 -16.38
C LYS A 53 -22.01 26.59 -16.30
N PRO A 54 -22.38 27.80 -15.80
CA PRO A 54 -21.42 28.88 -15.60
C PRO A 54 -20.33 28.54 -14.60
N THR A 55 -20.69 27.92 -13.47
CA THR A 55 -19.75 27.52 -12.41
C THR A 55 -18.74 26.51 -12.92
N THR A 56 -19.21 25.45 -13.62
CA THR A 56 -18.33 24.44 -14.22
C THR A 56 -17.40 25.06 -15.26
N SER A 57 -17.86 26.00 -16.06
CA SER A 57 -17.01 26.67 -17.05
C SER A 57 -15.91 27.51 -16.40
N GLN A 58 -16.23 28.28 -15.35
CA GLN A 58 -15.26 29.08 -14.61
C GLN A 58 -14.25 28.21 -13.87
N LEU A 59 -14.70 27.10 -13.29
CA LEU A 59 -13.85 26.13 -12.61
C LEU A 59 -12.85 25.52 -13.59
N LEU A 60 -13.31 24.95 -14.70
CA LEU A 60 -12.43 24.35 -15.71
C LEU A 60 -11.42 25.37 -16.27
N GLY A 61 -11.82 26.61 -16.53
CA GLY A 61 -10.90 27.67 -16.95
C GLY A 61 -9.82 28.00 -15.92
N ARG A 62 -10.13 27.90 -14.61
CA ARG A 62 -9.09 28.04 -13.56
C ARG A 62 -8.14 26.86 -13.52
N LEU A 63 -8.66 25.63 -13.60
CA LEU A 63 -7.84 24.43 -13.59
C LEU A 63 -6.94 24.34 -14.82
N GLU A 64 -7.42 24.78 -16.02
CA GLU A 64 -6.59 24.90 -17.22
C GLU A 64 -5.49 25.97 -17.04
N ALA A 65 -5.83 27.13 -16.48
CA ALA A 65 -4.86 28.19 -16.20
C ALA A 65 -3.80 27.78 -15.17
N ALA A 66 -4.15 26.87 -14.24
CA ALA A 66 -3.23 26.26 -13.29
C ALA A 66 -2.49 25.03 -13.86
N ALA A 67 -2.68 24.71 -15.14
CA ALA A 67 -2.11 23.53 -15.79
C ALA A 67 -2.43 22.19 -15.11
N LEU A 68 -3.54 22.10 -14.36
CA LEU A 68 -4.00 20.87 -13.70
C LEU A 68 -4.84 20.00 -14.62
N VAL A 69 -5.54 20.61 -15.58
CA VAL A 69 -6.32 19.92 -16.61
C VAL A 69 -5.99 20.49 -18.00
N HIS A 70 -6.22 19.71 -19.03
CA HIS A 70 -6.15 20.15 -20.41
C HIS A 70 -7.26 19.51 -21.25
N THR A 71 -7.46 19.99 -22.48
CA THR A 71 -8.39 19.39 -23.41
C THR A 71 -7.69 18.37 -24.30
N THR A 72 -8.22 17.14 -24.37
CA THR A 72 -7.60 16.02 -25.11
C THR A 72 -8.32 15.70 -26.42
N GLY A 73 -9.48 16.29 -26.67
CA GLY A 73 -10.26 16.03 -27.90
C GLY A 73 -11.67 16.55 -27.82
N SER A 74 -12.53 16.07 -28.75
CA SER A 74 -13.95 16.41 -28.76
C SER A 74 -14.81 15.22 -29.10
N LEU A 75 -15.97 15.11 -28.45
CA LEU A 75 -17.00 14.13 -28.84
C LEU A 75 -17.76 14.67 -30.05
N SER A 76 -17.66 13.95 -31.19
CA SER A 76 -18.44 14.16 -32.41
C SER A 76 -19.61 13.16 -32.46
N GLY A 77 -20.72 13.55 -33.05
CA GLY A 77 -21.84 12.61 -33.30
C GLY A 77 -23.20 13.05 -32.79
N ARG A 78 -23.36 14.30 -32.29
CA ARG A 78 -24.66 14.93 -32.00
C ARG A 78 -24.79 16.23 -32.80
N PRO A 79 -26.03 16.66 -33.18
CA PRO A 79 -26.22 17.98 -33.80
C PRO A 79 -25.77 19.08 -32.80
N GLY A 80 -24.81 19.90 -33.23
CA GLY A 80 -24.27 21.01 -32.45
C GLY A 80 -22.73 21.06 -32.45
N PRO A 81 -22.12 22.07 -31.78
CA PRO A 81 -20.68 22.15 -31.64
C PRO A 81 -20.14 20.94 -30.88
N ASN A 82 -19.00 20.39 -31.33
CA ASN A 82 -18.34 19.28 -30.67
C ASN A 82 -18.05 19.63 -29.20
N ALA A 83 -18.38 18.71 -28.29
CA ALA A 83 -18.12 18.89 -26.86
C ALA A 83 -16.66 18.56 -26.56
N LEU A 84 -15.90 19.52 -26.01
CA LEU A 84 -14.53 19.32 -25.56
C LEU A 84 -14.48 18.31 -24.41
N LEU A 85 -13.46 17.43 -24.44
CA LEU A 85 -13.11 16.52 -23.38
C LEU A 85 -11.97 17.13 -22.55
N TYR A 86 -12.16 17.14 -21.23
CA TYR A 86 -11.18 17.60 -20.24
C TYR A 86 -10.64 16.38 -19.52
N GLU A 87 -9.34 16.35 -19.28
CA GLU A 87 -8.64 15.34 -18.49
C GLU A 87 -7.57 15.96 -17.61
N ILE A 88 -7.06 15.22 -16.64
CA ILE A 88 -5.91 15.61 -15.83
C ILE A 88 -4.71 15.82 -16.75
N ASN A 89 -3.98 16.88 -16.55
CA ASN A 89 -2.71 17.09 -17.23
C ASN A 89 -1.65 16.15 -16.62
N PRO A 90 -1.12 15.16 -17.35
CA PRO A 90 -0.10 14.24 -16.84
C PRO A 90 1.14 14.96 -16.30
N GLY A 91 1.51 16.10 -16.93
CA GLY A 91 2.63 16.92 -16.51
C GLY A 91 2.40 17.79 -15.27
N ALA A 92 1.23 17.72 -14.61
CA ALA A 92 0.96 18.47 -13.38
C ALA A 92 1.83 18.03 -12.21
N GLY A 93 2.38 16.82 -12.24
CA GLY A 93 3.31 16.29 -11.26
C GLY A 93 3.66 14.83 -11.54
N HIS A 94 4.77 14.39 -10.96
CA HIS A 94 5.26 13.03 -11.08
C HIS A 94 5.56 12.46 -9.69
N VAL A 95 5.58 11.15 -9.58
CA VAL A 95 5.86 10.45 -8.33
C VAL A 95 6.89 9.35 -8.55
N ALA A 96 7.63 9.03 -7.49
CA ALA A 96 8.49 7.86 -7.44
C ALA A 96 7.89 6.82 -6.46
N ALA A 97 7.83 5.57 -6.89
CA ALA A 97 7.47 4.44 -6.04
C ALA A 97 8.62 3.43 -6.04
N LEU A 98 8.99 2.95 -4.86
CA LEU A 98 10.14 2.08 -4.70
C LEU A 98 9.79 0.86 -3.85
N SER A 99 10.44 -0.26 -4.17
CA SER A 99 10.48 -1.47 -3.36
C SER A 99 11.94 -1.79 -3.04
N ALA A 100 12.24 -1.90 -1.75
CA ALA A 100 13.58 -2.26 -1.26
C ALA A 100 13.54 -3.65 -0.64
N ASP A 101 14.40 -4.54 -1.11
CA ASP A 101 14.61 -5.87 -0.57
C ASP A 101 16.11 -6.11 -0.27
N PRO A 102 16.51 -7.22 0.36
CA PRO A 102 17.92 -7.50 0.67
C PRO A 102 18.84 -7.58 -0.56
N THR A 103 18.29 -7.78 -1.76
CA THR A 103 19.04 -7.95 -3.00
C THR A 103 19.14 -6.66 -3.81
N GLY A 104 18.29 -5.65 -3.55
CA GLY A 104 18.35 -4.40 -4.30
C GLY A 104 17.17 -3.48 -4.10
N ILE A 105 17.08 -2.47 -4.95
CA ILE A 105 16.03 -1.48 -4.96
C ILE A 105 15.46 -1.38 -6.37
N THR A 106 14.14 -1.53 -6.49
CA THR A 106 13.42 -1.24 -7.71
C THR A 106 12.69 0.09 -7.55
N ALA A 107 12.89 1.01 -8.48
CA ALA A 107 12.16 2.27 -8.56
C ALA A 107 11.32 2.32 -9.83
N LEU A 108 10.16 2.95 -9.74
CA LEU A 108 9.38 3.40 -10.89
C LEU A 108 9.02 4.87 -10.74
N VAL A 109 8.92 5.56 -11.87
CA VAL A 109 8.45 6.93 -11.95
C VAL A 109 7.17 6.93 -12.78
N ALA A 110 6.15 7.62 -12.28
CA ALA A 110 4.86 7.75 -12.94
C ALA A 110 4.38 9.20 -12.95
N ASP A 111 3.53 9.56 -13.91
CA ASP A 111 2.82 10.82 -13.93
C ASP A 111 1.67 10.85 -12.89
N ILE A 112 1.07 12.03 -12.70
CA ILE A 112 0.01 12.23 -11.70
C ILE A 112 -1.26 11.42 -12.01
N THR A 113 -1.43 10.88 -13.24
CA THR A 113 -2.53 9.99 -13.60
C THR A 113 -2.28 8.55 -13.18
N GLY A 114 -1.01 8.18 -12.94
CA GLY A 114 -0.55 6.84 -12.59
C GLY A 114 0.07 6.07 -13.75
N THR A 115 0.28 6.72 -14.90
CA THR A 115 0.98 6.11 -16.04
C THR A 115 2.46 6.00 -15.73
N VAL A 116 3.01 4.78 -15.73
CA VAL A 116 4.43 4.52 -15.50
C VAL A 116 5.24 4.99 -16.71
N LEU A 117 6.23 5.84 -16.46
CA LEU A 117 7.08 6.46 -17.48
C LEU A 117 8.49 5.87 -17.52
N GLY A 118 8.98 5.35 -16.38
CA GLY A 118 10.29 4.73 -16.28
C GLY A 118 10.36 3.75 -15.12
N ARG A 119 11.24 2.74 -15.22
CA ARG A 119 11.48 1.74 -14.19
C ARG A 119 12.94 1.31 -14.20
N GLU A 120 13.58 1.26 -13.04
CA GLU A 120 14.97 0.85 -12.88
C GLU A 120 15.12 -0.07 -11.68
N ARG A 121 16.04 -1.03 -11.76
CA ARG A 121 16.46 -1.86 -10.63
C ARG A 121 17.97 -1.76 -10.44
N VAL A 122 18.37 -1.49 -9.21
CA VAL A 122 19.77 -1.46 -8.80
C VAL A 122 20.00 -2.55 -7.77
N GLU A 123 20.96 -3.43 -8.05
CA GLU A 123 21.32 -4.53 -7.14
C GLU A 123 22.14 -4.02 -5.95
N ALA A 124 21.85 -4.54 -4.75
CA ALA A 124 22.60 -4.22 -3.55
C ALA A 124 23.85 -5.11 -3.44
N ASP A 125 25.01 -4.48 -3.33
CA ASP A 125 26.26 -5.18 -3.02
C ASP A 125 26.27 -5.58 -1.53
N ALA A 126 26.26 -6.87 -1.25
CA ALA A 126 26.18 -7.41 0.12
C ALA A 126 27.45 -7.13 0.99
N VAL A 127 28.53 -6.53 0.43
CA VAL A 127 29.85 -6.44 1.04
C VAL A 127 30.33 -5.00 1.32
N ALA A 128 29.48 -3.98 1.14
CA ALA A 128 29.91 -2.59 1.30
C ALA A 128 30.20 -2.19 2.75
N GLU A 129 31.39 -1.63 3.01
CA GLU A 129 31.85 -1.19 4.37
C GLU A 129 31.06 0.02 4.94
N ASP A 130 30.46 0.89 4.10
CA ASP A 130 29.67 2.06 4.52
C ASP A 130 28.21 1.94 4.10
N VAL A 131 27.48 1.12 4.83
CA VAL A 131 26.10 0.74 4.50
C VAL A 131 25.11 1.92 4.54
N ARG A 132 25.34 2.97 5.33
CA ARG A 132 24.37 4.09 5.49
C ARG A 132 24.35 5.02 4.28
N HIS A 133 25.53 5.47 3.87
CA HIS A 133 25.66 6.31 2.67
C HIS A 133 25.27 5.53 1.41
N ARG A 134 25.56 4.23 1.41
CA ARG A 134 25.21 3.35 0.30
C ARG A 134 23.72 3.20 0.11
N THR A 135 22.90 3.11 1.18
CA THR A 135 21.44 3.01 1.05
C THR A 135 20.83 4.22 0.32
N ALA A 136 21.20 5.44 0.74
CA ALA A 136 20.71 6.64 0.08
C ALA A 136 21.19 6.76 -1.38
N GLN A 137 22.41 6.33 -1.66
CA GLN A 137 22.96 6.29 -3.02
C GLN A 137 22.23 5.28 -3.90
N LEU A 138 21.97 4.05 -3.42
CA LEU A 138 21.22 3.03 -4.17
C LEU A 138 19.80 3.51 -4.51
N VAL A 139 19.14 4.17 -3.56
CA VAL A 139 17.83 4.78 -3.80
C VAL A 139 17.93 5.87 -4.87
N ALA A 140 18.93 6.75 -4.79
CA ALA A 140 19.15 7.78 -5.79
C ALA A 140 19.44 7.19 -7.17
N GLU A 141 20.36 6.22 -7.26
CA GLU A 141 20.71 5.55 -8.52
C GLU A 141 19.48 4.91 -9.19
N ALA A 142 18.62 4.24 -8.41
CA ALA A 142 17.41 3.63 -8.93
C ALA A 142 16.39 4.68 -9.44
N VAL A 143 16.22 5.79 -8.69
CA VAL A 143 15.33 6.88 -9.09
C VAL A 143 15.89 7.63 -10.30
N ASP A 144 17.19 7.90 -10.33
CA ASP A 144 17.87 8.55 -11.47
C ASP A 144 17.71 7.76 -12.76
N GLY A 145 17.88 6.43 -12.70
CA GLY A 145 17.66 5.56 -13.84
C GLY A 145 16.22 5.60 -14.35
N ALA A 146 15.25 5.56 -13.46
CA ALA A 146 13.82 5.65 -13.81
C ALA A 146 13.45 7.04 -14.36
N LEU A 147 13.96 8.14 -13.78
CA LEU A 147 13.79 9.51 -14.26
C LEU A 147 14.42 9.71 -15.64
N HIS A 148 15.61 9.16 -15.87
CA HIS A 148 16.29 9.24 -17.16
C HIS A 148 15.46 8.59 -18.27
N GLN A 149 14.87 7.41 -18.02
CA GLN A 149 13.98 6.76 -18.97
C GLN A 149 12.72 7.58 -19.26
N ALA A 150 12.22 8.30 -18.25
CA ALA A 150 11.06 9.17 -18.35
C ALA A 150 11.37 10.53 -19.02
N GLY A 151 12.64 10.89 -19.17
CA GLY A 151 13.05 12.23 -19.64
C GLY A 151 12.78 13.35 -18.64
N LEU A 152 12.79 13.02 -17.34
CA LEU A 152 12.45 13.91 -16.22
C LEU A 152 13.67 14.15 -15.31
N GLY A 153 13.55 15.14 -14.42
CA GLY A 153 14.49 15.43 -13.35
C GLY A 153 13.87 15.37 -11.96
N HIS A 154 14.68 15.46 -10.91
CA HIS A 154 14.20 15.45 -9.52
C HIS A 154 13.18 16.56 -9.22
N ASP A 155 13.32 17.74 -9.84
CA ASP A 155 12.40 18.88 -9.65
C ASP A 155 10.97 18.60 -10.13
N ASP A 156 10.78 17.58 -10.97
CA ASP A 156 9.48 17.15 -11.45
C ASP A 156 8.73 16.27 -10.43
N LEU A 157 9.45 15.66 -9.46
CA LEU A 157 8.84 14.81 -8.45
C LEU A 157 8.08 15.63 -7.40
N ARG A 158 6.92 15.10 -6.98
CA ARG A 158 6.08 15.68 -5.92
C ARG A 158 6.04 14.83 -4.66
N ALA A 159 6.25 13.53 -4.79
CA ALA A 159 6.31 12.59 -3.67
C ALA A 159 7.11 11.35 -4.05
N ALA A 160 7.74 10.72 -3.06
CA ALA A 160 8.32 9.40 -3.18
C ALA A 160 7.85 8.50 -2.03
N VAL A 161 7.49 7.25 -2.35
CA VAL A 161 7.12 6.24 -1.34
C VAL A 161 7.99 5.01 -1.54
N ILE A 162 8.57 4.53 -0.44
CA ILE A 162 9.48 3.39 -0.42
C ILE A 162 8.87 2.29 0.44
N GLY A 163 8.63 1.13 -0.16
CA GLY A 163 8.27 -0.10 0.54
C GLY A 163 9.52 -0.82 1.04
N THR A 164 9.50 -1.28 2.28
CA THR A 164 10.61 -2.04 2.89
C THR A 164 10.08 -3.05 3.90
N PRO A 165 10.72 -4.22 4.03
CA PRO A 165 10.42 -5.13 5.13
C PRO A 165 10.64 -4.45 6.49
N GLY A 166 9.83 -4.87 7.48
CA GLY A 166 9.90 -4.37 8.85
C GLY A 166 8.96 -3.22 9.16
N ALA A 167 8.79 -2.91 10.44
CA ALA A 167 7.84 -1.92 10.93
C ALA A 167 8.47 -0.52 11.00
N ILE A 168 7.76 0.48 10.51
CA ILE A 168 8.14 1.89 10.66
C ILE A 168 7.41 2.48 11.85
N ASP A 169 8.17 2.88 12.86
CA ASP A 169 7.63 3.59 14.02
C ASP A 169 7.06 4.95 13.59
N PRO A 170 5.73 5.17 13.69
CA PRO A 170 5.09 6.37 13.16
C PRO A 170 5.51 7.66 13.86
N HIS A 171 6.05 7.57 15.08
CA HIS A 171 6.50 8.75 15.87
C HIS A 171 7.94 9.12 15.58
N THR A 172 8.80 8.14 15.33
CA THR A 172 10.24 8.35 15.16
C THR A 172 10.70 8.19 13.71
N GLY A 173 9.89 7.57 12.84
CA GLY A 173 10.26 7.22 11.47
C GLY A 173 11.36 6.14 11.38
N GLN A 174 11.69 5.47 12.49
CA GLN A 174 12.71 4.43 12.50
C GLN A 174 12.17 3.09 12.03
N LEU A 175 12.95 2.41 11.19
CA LEU A 175 12.70 1.02 10.82
C LEU A 175 13.07 0.09 11.97
N ARG A 176 12.19 -0.86 12.29
CA ARG A 176 12.33 -1.92 13.27
C ARG A 176 12.09 -3.27 12.63
N TYR A 177 12.54 -4.35 13.25
CA TYR A 177 12.28 -5.74 12.84
C TYR A 177 12.80 -6.14 11.45
N ALA A 178 13.77 -5.41 10.88
CA ALA A 178 14.41 -5.71 9.61
C ALA A 178 15.95 -5.86 9.74
N PRO A 179 16.47 -6.83 10.51
CA PRO A 179 17.91 -6.96 10.77
C PRO A 179 18.73 -7.27 9.52
N HIS A 180 18.09 -7.77 8.47
CA HIS A 180 18.70 -8.12 7.19
C HIS A 180 18.81 -6.95 6.20
N LEU A 181 18.36 -5.75 6.60
CA LEU A 181 18.51 -4.51 5.84
C LEU A 181 19.47 -3.54 6.56
N PRO A 182 20.78 -3.79 6.53
CA PRO A 182 21.76 -2.89 7.13
C PRO A 182 21.69 -1.53 6.44
N GLY A 183 21.83 -0.44 7.21
CA GLY A 183 21.73 0.93 6.69
C GLY A 183 20.31 1.55 6.75
N TRP A 184 19.26 0.76 6.80
CA TRP A 184 17.88 1.26 6.91
C TRP A 184 17.45 1.68 8.31
N HIS A 185 18.26 1.39 9.36
CA HIS A 185 17.95 1.71 10.76
C HIS A 185 18.36 3.11 11.22
N SER A 186 18.84 3.99 10.31
CA SER A 186 19.20 5.35 10.66
C SER A 186 17.97 6.20 11.01
N ARG A 187 18.08 7.02 12.07
CA ARG A 187 17.01 7.97 12.45
C ARG A 187 16.85 9.10 11.45
N THR A 188 17.88 9.38 10.67
CA THR A 188 17.91 10.46 9.67
C THR A 188 17.61 9.94 8.26
N LEU A 189 17.44 8.63 8.07
CA LEU A 189 17.34 8.03 6.74
C LEU A 189 16.27 8.70 5.87
N ARG A 190 15.07 8.92 6.41
CA ARG A 190 13.99 9.58 5.65
C ARG A 190 14.36 10.99 5.21
N ASP A 191 15.00 11.76 6.09
CA ASP A 191 15.40 13.14 5.81
C ASP A 191 16.60 13.17 4.84
N ASP A 192 17.53 12.22 4.98
CA ASP A 192 18.64 12.04 4.04
C ASP A 192 18.13 11.69 2.63
N LEU A 193 17.16 10.77 2.53
CA LEU A 193 16.52 10.41 1.28
C LEU A 193 15.73 11.57 0.67
N ALA A 194 14.98 12.32 1.47
CA ALA A 194 14.26 13.50 1.01
C ALA A 194 15.21 14.59 0.48
N ALA A 195 16.37 14.76 1.12
CA ALA A 195 17.40 15.70 0.67
C ALA A 195 18.03 15.28 -0.67
N VAL A 196 18.29 13.98 -0.84
CA VAL A 196 18.89 13.45 -2.08
C VAL A 196 17.89 13.48 -3.24
N LEU A 197 16.62 13.13 -2.99
CA LEU A 197 15.58 13.10 -4.03
C LEU A 197 14.93 14.47 -4.30
N GLY A 198 15.21 15.48 -3.46
CA GLY A 198 14.60 16.80 -3.59
C GLY A 198 13.07 16.84 -3.40
N THR A 199 12.48 15.77 -2.86
CA THR A 199 11.02 15.62 -2.68
C THR A 199 10.69 14.97 -1.35
N PRO A 200 9.47 15.17 -0.79
CA PRO A 200 9.05 14.44 0.41
C PRO A 200 9.09 12.93 0.21
N VAL A 201 9.68 12.22 1.17
CA VAL A 201 9.79 10.76 1.19
C VAL A 201 8.97 10.18 2.33
N ALA A 202 8.13 9.18 2.00
CA ALA A 202 7.51 8.31 2.97
C ALA A 202 8.12 6.90 2.88
N ILE A 203 8.34 6.27 4.01
CA ILE A 203 8.75 4.87 4.08
C ILE A 203 7.60 4.10 4.72
N GLU A 204 7.20 2.99 4.14
CA GLU A 204 6.10 2.15 4.61
C GLU A 204 6.52 0.68 4.62
N ASN A 205 5.87 -0.10 5.48
CA ASN A 205 6.04 -1.56 5.47
C ASN A 205 5.55 -2.16 4.16
N ASP A 206 6.26 -3.15 3.64
CA ASP A 206 5.97 -3.85 2.38
C ASP A 206 4.59 -4.53 2.37
N VAL A 207 4.22 -5.25 3.45
CA VAL A 207 2.92 -5.91 3.57
C VAL A 207 1.78 -4.89 3.63
N ASN A 208 2.01 -3.73 4.27
CA ASN A 208 1.06 -2.63 4.29
C ASN A 208 0.81 -2.07 2.89
N LEU A 209 1.86 -1.93 2.08
CA LEU A 209 1.71 -1.50 0.69
C LEU A 209 1.02 -2.55 -0.18
N ALA A 210 1.31 -3.84 0.02
CA ALA A 210 0.57 -4.90 -0.64
C ALA A 210 -0.93 -4.84 -0.33
N ALA A 211 -1.31 -4.53 0.93
CA ALA A 211 -2.71 -4.32 1.26
C ALA A 211 -3.30 -3.10 0.55
N VAL A 212 -2.57 -1.98 0.46
CA VAL A 212 -3.02 -0.83 -0.33
C VAL A 212 -3.27 -1.23 -1.80
N ALA A 213 -2.40 -2.04 -2.40
CA ALA A 213 -2.62 -2.55 -3.76
C ALA A 213 -3.89 -3.39 -3.88
N GLU A 214 -4.13 -4.30 -2.93
CA GLU A 214 -5.34 -5.14 -2.87
C GLU A 214 -6.63 -4.31 -2.79
N GLN A 215 -6.61 -3.21 -2.06
CA GLN A 215 -7.76 -2.31 -1.94
C GLN A 215 -8.08 -1.59 -3.25
N TYR A 216 -7.08 -1.26 -4.04
CA TYR A 216 -7.27 -0.49 -5.28
C TYR A 216 -7.48 -1.36 -6.52
N GLU A 217 -6.80 -2.50 -6.64
CA GLU A 217 -6.71 -3.29 -7.87
C GLU A 217 -6.91 -4.79 -7.67
N GLY A 218 -6.91 -5.25 -6.40
CA GLY A 218 -6.92 -6.67 -6.08
C GLY A 218 -8.23 -7.17 -5.48
N ALA A 219 -8.12 -8.19 -4.65
CA ALA A 219 -9.22 -8.94 -4.06
C ALA A 219 -10.04 -8.16 -3.02
N ALA A 220 -9.54 -7.02 -2.51
CA ALA A 220 -10.16 -6.25 -1.44
C ALA A 220 -10.88 -4.96 -1.90
N GLN A 221 -11.09 -4.74 -3.21
CA GLN A 221 -11.67 -3.50 -3.76
C GLN A 221 -13.00 -3.08 -3.12
N ASP A 222 -13.86 -4.03 -2.79
CA ASP A 222 -15.20 -3.77 -2.25
C ASP A 222 -15.30 -4.01 -0.73
N HIS A 223 -14.14 -4.01 -0.01
CA HIS A 223 -14.10 -4.32 1.41
C HIS A 223 -13.37 -3.24 2.20
N ASP A 224 -14.07 -2.67 3.19
CA ASP A 224 -13.49 -1.68 4.09
C ASP A 224 -12.78 -2.32 5.30
N ASN A 225 -13.11 -3.58 5.64
CA ASN A 225 -12.58 -4.30 6.80
C ASN A 225 -11.98 -5.64 6.35
N TYR A 226 -10.67 -5.68 6.19
CA TYR A 226 -9.99 -6.90 5.75
C TYR A 226 -8.61 -7.05 6.39
N VAL A 227 -8.10 -8.27 6.33
CA VAL A 227 -6.74 -8.61 6.71
C VAL A 227 -6.04 -9.23 5.50
N LEU A 228 -4.93 -8.66 5.06
CA LEU A 228 -4.01 -9.31 4.15
C LEU A 228 -3.01 -10.12 4.99
N THR A 229 -2.87 -11.42 4.71
CA THR A 229 -1.85 -12.29 5.30
C THR A 229 -0.78 -12.55 4.27
N TRP A 230 0.42 -12.09 4.54
CA TRP A 230 1.60 -12.27 3.69
C TRP A 230 2.35 -13.54 4.09
N LEU A 231 2.53 -14.45 3.14
CA LEU A 231 3.07 -15.79 3.34
C LEU A 231 4.23 -16.03 2.36
N ASP A 232 5.43 -15.67 2.82
CA ASP A 232 6.67 -15.78 2.03
C ASP A 232 7.82 -16.29 2.93
N ASP A 233 9.07 -15.89 2.68
CA ASP A 233 10.19 -16.19 3.58
C ASP A 233 9.95 -15.67 5.01
N GLY A 234 9.25 -14.55 5.15
CA GLY A 234 8.63 -14.06 6.39
C GLY A 234 7.11 -14.19 6.36
N VAL A 235 6.48 -14.09 7.54
CA VAL A 235 5.03 -14.07 7.69
C VAL A 235 4.61 -12.78 8.37
N GLY A 236 3.71 -12.04 7.74
CA GLY A 236 3.17 -10.78 8.24
C GLY A 236 1.69 -10.63 7.92
N ALA A 237 1.10 -9.55 8.39
CA ALA A 237 -0.24 -9.14 7.99
C ALA A 237 -0.33 -7.62 7.87
N ALA A 238 -1.26 -7.16 7.05
CA ALA A 238 -1.76 -5.81 7.10
C ALA A 238 -3.23 -5.83 7.48
N ILE A 239 -3.63 -4.93 8.37
CA ILE A 239 -4.99 -4.85 8.89
C ILE A 239 -5.61 -3.54 8.41
N VAL A 240 -6.72 -3.62 7.71
CA VAL A 240 -7.49 -2.46 7.25
C VAL A 240 -8.85 -2.48 7.92
N LEU A 241 -9.21 -1.35 8.57
CA LEU A 241 -10.48 -1.16 9.27
C LEU A 241 -11.11 0.16 8.83
N GLY A 242 -12.36 0.12 8.37
CA GLY A 242 -13.03 1.29 7.82
C GLY A 242 -12.27 1.93 6.65
N GLY A 243 -11.68 1.12 5.77
CA GLY A 243 -10.85 1.57 4.66
C GLY A 243 -9.50 2.18 5.07
N THR A 244 -9.14 2.10 6.36
CA THR A 244 -7.91 2.71 6.89
C THR A 244 -6.94 1.66 7.40
N LEU A 245 -5.68 1.74 6.95
CA LEU A 245 -4.60 0.85 7.37
C LEU A 245 -4.24 1.09 8.84
N LEU A 246 -4.29 0.03 9.65
CA LEU A 246 -3.91 0.04 11.06
C LEU A 246 -2.39 -0.15 11.20
N ARG A 247 -1.68 0.89 11.61
CA ARG A 247 -0.22 0.82 11.85
C ARG A 247 0.14 0.48 13.30
N GLY A 248 -0.79 0.71 14.23
CA GLY A 248 -0.52 0.54 15.67
C GLY A 248 0.36 1.64 16.26
N ALA A 249 0.63 1.55 17.55
CA ALA A 249 1.37 2.58 18.29
C ALA A 249 2.85 2.69 17.90
N THR A 250 3.44 1.60 17.42
CA THR A 250 4.88 1.51 17.09
C THR A 250 5.15 1.09 15.65
N GLY A 251 4.11 1.04 14.81
CA GLY A 251 4.19 0.49 13.47
C GLY A 251 4.10 -1.04 13.40
N GLY A 252 4.05 -1.73 14.55
CA GLY A 252 4.10 -3.20 14.62
C GLY A 252 2.72 -3.89 14.56
N ALA A 253 1.64 -3.20 14.18
CA ALA A 253 0.39 -3.89 13.90
C ALA A 253 0.58 -4.81 12.68
N GLY A 254 0.15 -6.07 12.81
CA GLY A 254 0.32 -7.04 11.72
C GLY A 254 1.59 -7.90 11.81
N GLU A 255 2.45 -7.73 12.81
CA GLU A 255 3.61 -8.60 13.06
C GLU A 255 3.18 -10.00 13.57
N ILE A 256 2.25 -10.63 12.87
CA ILE A 256 1.65 -11.93 13.24
C ILE A 256 2.64 -13.09 13.17
N GLY A 257 3.73 -12.95 12.42
CA GLY A 257 4.79 -13.94 12.33
C GLY A 257 5.37 -14.31 13.70
N TYR A 258 5.38 -13.38 14.65
CA TYR A 258 5.84 -13.59 16.03
C TYR A 258 4.77 -14.09 16.98
N MET A 259 3.53 -14.28 16.51
CA MET A 259 2.41 -14.69 17.35
C MET A 259 2.64 -16.09 17.93
N PRO A 260 2.52 -16.27 19.28
CA PRO A 260 2.67 -17.56 19.90
C PRO A 260 1.46 -18.45 19.58
N LEU A 261 1.72 -19.58 18.91
CA LEU A 261 0.71 -20.53 18.52
C LEU A 261 1.05 -21.94 19.04
N PRO A 262 0.05 -22.81 19.24
CA PRO A 262 0.28 -24.21 19.56
C PRO A 262 1.17 -24.89 18.49
N GLY A 263 2.22 -25.57 18.95
CA GLY A 263 3.18 -26.26 18.07
C GLY A 263 4.32 -25.40 17.53
N ALA A 264 4.28 -24.08 17.74
CA ALA A 264 5.39 -23.19 17.40
C ALA A 264 6.36 -23.01 18.59
N PRO A 265 7.69 -22.97 18.36
CA PRO A 265 8.62 -22.44 19.35
C PRO A 265 8.23 -21.01 19.71
N LEU A 266 8.42 -20.60 20.96
CA LEU A 266 8.17 -19.19 21.34
C LEU A 266 9.19 -18.29 20.63
N ALA A 267 8.69 -17.23 19.98
CA ALA A 267 9.54 -16.18 19.47
C ALA A 267 10.12 -15.40 20.68
N HIS A 268 11.43 -15.36 20.82
CA HIS A 268 12.09 -14.60 21.87
C HIS A 268 12.39 -13.21 21.30
N GLY A 269 11.70 -12.19 21.83
CA GLY A 269 11.86 -10.81 21.40
C GLY A 269 13.26 -10.25 21.74
N GLY A 270 14.10 -10.13 20.73
CA GLY A 270 15.41 -9.46 20.81
C GLY A 270 16.05 -9.38 19.42
N PRO A 271 17.02 -8.47 19.22
CA PRO A 271 17.69 -8.29 17.92
C PRO A 271 18.43 -9.55 17.42
N GLU A 272 18.66 -10.52 18.30
CA GLU A 272 19.32 -11.79 17.95
C GLU A 272 18.35 -12.94 17.63
N ALA A 273 17.09 -12.80 18.03
CA ALA A 273 16.08 -13.86 17.87
C ALA A 273 15.67 -14.11 16.40
N THR A 274 15.94 -13.14 15.52
CA THR A 274 15.66 -13.23 14.07
C THR A 274 16.79 -13.86 13.25
N ARG A 275 17.89 -14.27 13.90
CA ARG A 275 19.11 -14.80 13.23
C ARG A 275 19.20 -16.32 13.17
N GLY A 276 18.21 -17.06 13.70
CA GLY A 276 18.20 -18.51 13.58
C GLY A 276 17.84 -18.95 12.15
N PRO A 277 18.41 -20.07 11.65
CA PRO A 277 18.06 -20.64 10.35
C PRO A 277 16.57 -21.02 10.24
N ASP A 278 15.87 -21.08 11.37
CA ASP A 278 14.49 -21.55 11.50
C ASP A 278 13.47 -20.39 11.69
N GLY A 279 13.83 -19.14 11.34
CA GLY A 279 12.88 -18.01 11.37
C GLY A 279 12.44 -17.54 12.77
N GLY A 280 13.16 -17.89 13.84
CA GLY A 280 13.01 -17.25 15.16
C GLY A 280 11.79 -17.62 16.00
N GLY A 281 10.98 -18.61 15.64
CA GLY A 281 9.79 -19.03 16.39
C GLY A 281 8.49 -18.29 16.02
N GLY A 282 7.42 -18.55 16.75
CA GLY A 282 6.10 -17.99 16.49
C GLY A 282 5.41 -18.58 15.24
N PHE A 283 4.35 -17.93 14.77
CA PHE A 283 3.56 -18.40 13.63
C PHE A 283 4.38 -18.65 12.36
N GLN A 284 5.36 -17.80 12.07
CA GLN A 284 6.22 -17.97 10.90
C GLN A 284 6.98 -19.29 10.86
N SER A 285 7.34 -19.86 12.02
CA SER A 285 8.00 -21.17 12.11
C SER A 285 7.09 -22.35 11.74
N LEU A 286 5.83 -22.11 11.48
CA LEU A 286 4.86 -23.11 11.07
C LEU A 286 4.50 -23.06 9.58
N VAL A 287 4.58 -21.86 8.94
CA VAL A 287 3.95 -21.63 7.62
C VAL A 287 4.77 -20.78 6.66
N SER A 288 5.98 -20.32 7.03
CA SER A 288 6.85 -19.60 6.09
C SER A 288 7.30 -20.48 4.91
N ALA A 289 7.66 -19.87 3.80
CA ALA A 289 8.04 -20.60 2.59
C ALA A 289 9.19 -21.61 2.80
N PRO A 290 10.25 -21.30 3.58
CA PRO A 290 11.27 -22.30 3.94
C PRO A 290 10.67 -23.52 4.64
N VAL A 291 9.80 -23.30 5.63
CA VAL A 291 9.16 -24.39 6.39
C VAL A 291 8.24 -25.26 5.51
N VAL A 292 7.49 -24.62 4.61
CA VAL A 292 6.62 -25.37 3.69
C VAL A 292 7.44 -26.18 2.69
N ARG A 293 8.58 -25.66 2.21
CA ARG A 293 9.51 -26.42 1.37
C ARG A 293 10.09 -27.65 2.08
N GLU A 294 10.42 -27.52 3.37
CA GLU A 294 10.92 -28.64 4.18
C GLU A 294 9.90 -29.76 4.34
N LEU A 295 8.60 -29.45 4.41
CA LEU A 295 7.54 -30.44 4.48
C LEU A 295 7.47 -31.34 3.21
N ALA A 296 7.93 -30.83 2.06
CA ALA A 296 8.05 -31.61 0.82
C ALA A 296 9.30 -32.50 0.78
N GLY A 297 10.15 -32.49 1.83
CA GLY A 297 11.38 -33.26 1.95
C GLY A 297 12.63 -32.50 1.48
N PRO A 298 13.80 -33.14 1.54
CA PRO A 298 15.07 -32.50 1.19
C PRO A 298 15.09 -31.97 -0.25
N GLY A 299 15.38 -30.65 -0.41
CA GLY A 299 15.36 -29.97 -1.70
C GLY A 299 13.96 -29.72 -2.27
N GLY A 300 12.92 -29.80 -1.42
CA GLY A 300 11.53 -29.60 -1.82
C GLY A 300 11.26 -28.17 -2.31
N THR A 301 10.27 -28.05 -3.19
CA THR A 301 9.73 -26.79 -3.69
C THR A 301 8.32 -26.57 -3.14
N LEU A 302 7.79 -25.34 -3.22
CA LEU A 302 6.41 -25.06 -2.85
C LEU A 302 5.42 -25.86 -3.71
N ASP A 303 5.68 -25.98 -5.01
CA ASP A 303 4.83 -26.77 -5.93
C ASP A 303 4.81 -28.26 -5.53
N ALA A 304 5.97 -28.81 -5.14
CA ALA A 304 6.05 -30.19 -4.67
C ALA A 304 5.29 -30.38 -3.34
N ALA A 305 5.37 -29.41 -2.42
CA ALA A 305 4.64 -29.42 -1.17
C ALA A 305 3.12 -29.46 -1.40
N PHE A 306 2.60 -28.62 -2.29
CA PHE A 306 1.16 -28.55 -2.56
C PHE A 306 0.64 -29.58 -3.58
N ALA A 307 1.53 -30.36 -4.18
CA ALA A 307 1.16 -31.56 -4.92
C ALA A 307 0.82 -32.75 -3.97
N ASP A 308 1.33 -32.73 -2.73
CA ASP A 308 1.03 -33.71 -1.68
C ASP A 308 -0.18 -33.25 -0.85
N ASP A 309 -1.26 -34.01 -0.90
CA ASP A 309 -2.53 -33.67 -0.21
C ASP A 309 -2.39 -33.68 1.33
N ALA A 310 -1.47 -34.47 1.89
CA ALA A 310 -1.19 -34.48 3.32
C ALA A 310 -0.44 -33.22 3.76
N VAL A 311 0.53 -32.76 2.98
CA VAL A 311 1.26 -31.50 3.21
C VAL A 311 0.31 -30.31 3.04
N LEU A 312 -0.51 -30.29 1.97
CA LEU A 312 -1.53 -29.27 1.75
C LEU A 312 -2.46 -29.14 2.96
N GLY A 313 -3.00 -30.28 3.47
CA GLY A 313 -3.88 -30.29 4.65
C GLY A 313 -3.19 -29.79 5.92
N GLU A 314 -1.93 -30.19 6.14
CA GLU A 314 -1.16 -29.72 7.30
C GLU A 314 -0.86 -28.22 7.24
N VAL A 315 -0.46 -27.69 6.09
CA VAL A 315 -0.24 -26.25 5.90
C VAL A 315 -1.55 -25.48 6.09
N ALA A 316 -2.65 -25.95 5.51
CA ALA A 316 -3.96 -25.33 5.67
C ALA A 316 -4.40 -25.25 7.14
N ARG A 317 -4.24 -26.34 7.89
CA ARG A 317 -4.57 -26.41 9.32
C ARG A 317 -3.73 -25.43 10.15
N ARG A 318 -2.42 -25.33 9.87
CA ARG A 318 -1.52 -24.38 10.55
C ARG A 318 -1.91 -22.94 10.23
N LEU A 319 -2.17 -22.63 8.96
CA LEU A 319 -2.64 -21.32 8.52
C LEU A 319 -3.96 -20.93 9.18
N ALA A 320 -4.95 -21.82 9.12
CA ALA A 320 -6.25 -21.59 9.72
C ALA A 320 -6.14 -21.31 11.23
N THR A 321 -5.23 -22.01 11.95
CA THR A 321 -5.01 -21.76 13.39
C THR A 321 -4.52 -20.35 13.66
N GLY A 322 -3.55 -19.84 12.87
CA GLY A 322 -3.05 -18.48 13.01
C GLY A 322 -4.07 -17.43 12.57
N ILE A 323 -4.73 -17.66 11.44
CA ILE A 323 -5.76 -16.75 10.92
C ILE A 323 -6.95 -16.67 11.89
N ALA A 324 -7.38 -17.79 12.50
CA ALA A 324 -8.47 -17.80 13.48
C ALA A 324 -8.18 -16.89 14.69
N ALA A 325 -6.92 -16.85 15.16
CA ALA A 325 -6.52 -15.95 16.24
C ALA A 325 -6.64 -14.47 15.83
N VAL A 326 -6.27 -14.14 14.61
CA VAL A 326 -6.41 -12.78 14.06
C VAL A 326 -7.88 -12.42 13.87
N VAL A 327 -8.66 -13.32 13.26
CA VAL A 327 -10.10 -13.17 13.01
C VAL A 327 -10.86 -12.96 14.32
N ALA A 328 -10.52 -13.68 15.39
CA ALA A 328 -11.17 -13.53 16.70
C ALA A 328 -10.96 -12.14 17.35
N VAL A 329 -9.92 -11.39 16.95
CA VAL A 329 -9.59 -10.07 17.49
C VAL A 329 -10.05 -8.95 16.56
N VAL A 330 -9.90 -9.13 15.25
CA VAL A 330 -10.13 -8.08 14.23
C VAL A 330 -11.55 -8.10 13.69
N ASP A 331 -12.19 -9.29 13.59
CA ASP A 331 -13.50 -9.52 12.98
C ASP A 331 -13.61 -8.95 11.56
N PRO A 332 -12.71 -9.34 10.62
CA PRO A 332 -12.70 -8.80 9.26
C PRO A 332 -13.79 -9.43 8.39
N GLU A 333 -14.21 -8.73 7.33
CA GLU A 333 -15.10 -9.25 6.28
C GLU A 333 -14.38 -10.22 5.35
N LEU A 334 -13.08 -9.96 5.12
CA LEU A 334 -12.25 -10.68 4.16
C LEU A 334 -10.85 -10.94 4.74
N VAL A 335 -10.31 -12.12 4.44
CA VAL A 335 -8.89 -12.44 4.58
C VAL A 335 -8.31 -12.68 3.18
N VAL A 336 -7.31 -11.90 2.80
CA VAL A 336 -6.56 -12.09 1.55
C VAL A 336 -5.27 -12.84 1.88
N LEU A 337 -5.04 -13.98 1.24
CA LEU A 337 -3.79 -14.73 1.31
C LEU A 337 -2.89 -14.27 0.16
N SER A 338 -1.68 -13.81 0.46
CA SER A 338 -0.71 -13.30 -0.51
C SER A 338 0.69 -13.87 -0.24
N GLY A 339 1.63 -13.67 -1.17
CA GLY A 339 2.98 -14.19 -1.10
C GLY A 339 3.15 -15.57 -1.74
N ALA A 340 4.39 -16.06 -1.80
CA ALA A 340 4.77 -17.24 -2.57
C ALA A 340 4.03 -18.53 -2.12
N VAL A 341 3.81 -18.70 -0.81
CA VAL A 341 3.09 -19.87 -0.27
C VAL A 341 1.62 -19.87 -0.71
N ALA A 342 0.98 -18.70 -0.66
CA ALA A 342 -0.42 -18.54 -1.08
C ALA A 342 -0.57 -18.78 -2.59
N GLN A 343 0.32 -18.24 -3.40
CA GLN A 343 0.30 -18.40 -4.85
C GLN A 343 0.53 -19.87 -5.26
N ALA A 344 1.52 -20.55 -4.68
CA ALA A 344 1.79 -21.96 -4.97
C ALA A 344 0.65 -22.88 -4.51
N GLY A 345 0.02 -22.60 -3.36
CA GLY A 345 -1.12 -23.36 -2.86
C GLY A 345 -2.42 -23.10 -3.62
N GLY A 346 -2.59 -21.89 -4.13
CA GLY A 346 -3.71 -21.46 -4.96
C GLY A 346 -5.08 -21.75 -4.33
N ASP A 347 -6.08 -22.00 -5.19
CA ASP A 347 -7.45 -22.24 -4.74
C ASP A 347 -7.60 -23.48 -3.87
N LYS A 348 -6.75 -24.50 -4.06
CA LYS A 348 -6.77 -25.70 -3.21
C LYS A 348 -6.44 -25.36 -1.76
N LEU A 349 -5.41 -24.54 -1.54
CA LEU A 349 -5.04 -24.09 -0.19
C LEU A 349 -6.15 -23.21 0.40
N ARG A 350 -6.67 -22.27 -0.38
CA ARG A 350 -7.76 -21.39 0.04
C ARG A 350 -8.97 -22.18 0.56
N VAL A 351 -9.45 -23.14 -0.22
CA VAL A 351 -10.61 -23.96 0.15
C VAL A 351 -10.34 -24.73 1.44
N ARG A 352 -9.17 -25.34 1.59
CA ARG A 352 -8.80 -26.07 2.81
C ARG A 352 -8.69 -25.17 4.03
N VAL A 353 -8.12 -23.96 3.87
CA VAL A 353 -8.06 -22.96 4.96
C VAL A 353 -9.45 -22.53 5.38
N GLU A 354 -10.35 -22.30 4.44
CA GLU A 354 -11.74 -21.89 4.71
C GLU A 354 -12.53 -23.00 5.44
N GLU A 355 -12.35 -24.27 5.04
CA GLU A 355 -12.92 -25.44 5.72
C GLU A 355 -12.44 -25.53 7.17
N GLU A 356 -11.13 -25.44 7.42
CA GLU A 356 -10.53 -25.48 8.76
C GLU A 356 -10.99 -24.30 9.64
N LEU A 357 -11.05 -23.09 9.10
CA LEU A 357 -11.52 -21.89 9.80
C LEU A 357 -12.96 -22.06 10.30
N THR A 358 -13.80 -22.75 9.55
CA THR A 358 -15.21 -23.01 9.94
C THR A 358 -15.32 -23.73 11.29
N GLY A 359 -14.32 -24.54 11.63
CA GLY A 359 -14.25 -25.26 12.91
C GLY A 359 -13.58 -24.48 14.05
N LEU A 360 -12.79 -23.45 13.73
CA LEU A 360 -11.92 -22.75 14.68
C LEU A 360 -12.43 -21.38 15.11
N ALA A 361 -13.11 -20.65 14.23
CA ALA A 361 -13.53 -19.27 14.48
C ALA A 361 -15.06 -19.11 14.39
N LEU A 362 -15.63 -18.24 15.26
CA LEU A 362 -17.05 -17.86 15.18
C LEU A 362 -17.29 -16.84 14.04
N PRO A 363 -16.51 -15.76 13.90
CA PRO A 363 -16.54 -14.94 12.69
C PRO A 363 -16.09 -15.78 11.48
N ARG A 364 -16.78 -15.61 10.36
CA ARG A 364 -16.50 -16.37 9.13
C ARG A 364 -16.21 -15.41 7.98
N PRO A 365 -15.00 -14.86 7.93
CA PRO A 365 -14.62 -14.00 6.82
C PRO A 365 -14.57 -14.79 5.51
N GLN A 366 -14.76 -14.11 4.39
CA GLN A 366 -14.37 -14.68 3.10
C GLN A 366 -12.86 -14.88 3.06
N VAL A 367 -12.39 -15.92 2.37
CA VAL A 367 -10.96 -16.12 2.12
C VAL A 367 -10.71 -16.03 0.62
N ARG A 368 -9.79 -15.17 0.20
CA ARG A 368 -9.38 -15.03 -1.20
C ARG A 368 -7.87 -15.16 -1.33
N ILE A 369 -7.41 -15.58 -2.50
CA ILE A 369 -5.99 -15.46 -2.90
C ILE A 369 -5.82 -14.10 -3.55
N SER A 370 -4.66 -13.46 -3.33
CA SER A 370 -4.26 -12.26 -4.08
C SER A 370 -4.22 -12.55 -5.58
N GLU A 371 -4.89 -11.71 -6.37
CA GLU A 371 -4.94 -11.80 -7.83
C GLU A 371 -4.12 -10.67 -8.48
N LEU A 372 -3.28 -9.97 -7.69
CA LEU A 372 -2.45 -8.89 -8.21
C LEU A 372 -1.35 -9.44 -9.11
N ASP A 373 -1.26 -8.87 -10.31
CA ASP A 373 -0.16 -9.13 -11.23
C ASP A 373 1.07 -8.28 -10.87
N GLY A 374 2.25 -8.87 -10.98
CA GLY A 374 3.52 -8.18 -10.79
C GLY A 374 3.92 -7.97 -9.33
N ASP A 375 4.42 -6.77 -8.99
CA ASP A 375 4.93 -6.44 -7.65
C ASP A 375 3.90 -5.64 -6.86
N PRO A 376 3.20 -6.26 -5.88
CA PRO A 376 2.16 -5.59 -5.10
C PRO A 376 2.72 -4.46 -4.23
N ILE A 377 4.00 -4.53 -3.84
CA ILE A 377 4.65 -3.51 -3.01
C ILE A 377 4.84 -2.23 -3.84
N LEU A 378 5.36 -2.37 -5.07
CA LEU A 378 5.48 -1.23 -5.99
C LEU A 378 4.14 -0.64 -6.37
N THR A 379 3.12 -1.47 -6.61
CA THR A 379 1.76 -1.02 -6.90
C THR A 379 1.19 -0.20 -5.73
N GLY A 380 1.30 -0.71 -4.51
CA GLY A 380 0.86 0.01 -3.30
C GLY A 380 1.65 1.29 -3.05
N ALA A 381 2.98 1.26 -3.24
CA ALA A 381 3.82 2.45 -3.13
C ALA A 381 3.42 3.52 -4.15
N LEU A 382 3.13 3.13 -5.40
CA LEU A 382 2.64 4.04 -6.43
C LEU A 382 1.29 4.66 -6.03
N ARG A 383 0.34 3.86 -5.55
CA ARG A 383 -0.98 4.36 -5.11
C ARG A 383 -0.86 5.35 -3.97
N GLN A 384 -0.01 5.05 -2.99
CA GLN A 384 0.24 5.95 -1.86
C GLN A 384 0.96 7.22 -2.30
N ALA A 385 1.97 7.14 -3.17
CA ALA A 385 2.68 8.29 -3.71
C ALA A 385 1.76 9.21 -4.53
N LEU A 386 0.89 8.63 -5.38
CA LEU A 386 -0.12 9.37 -6.12
C LEU A 386 -1.11 10.08 -5.20
N THR A 387 -1.56 9.44 -4.12
CA THR A 387 -2.45 10.08 -3.13
C THR A 387 -1.77 11.30 -2.53
N GLN A 388 -0.52 11.18 -2.06
CA GLN A 388 0.24 12.28 -1.47
C GLN A 388 0.49 13.42 -2.47
N ALA A 389 0.88 13.09 -3.70
CA ALA A 389 1.12 14.09 -4.74
C ALA A 389 -0.16 14.81 -5.16
N ARG A 390 -1.27 14.08 -5.31
CA ARG A 390 -2.59 14.67 -5.63
C ARG A 390 -3.10 15.58 -4.53
N ASP A 391 -2.86 15.24 -3.26
CA ASP A 391 -3.21 16.11 -2.12
C ASP A 391 -2.45 17.43 -2.16
N GLN A 392 -1.18 17.41 -2.57
CA GLN A 392 -0.36 18.62 -2.73
C GLN A 392 -0.73 19.42 -3.98
N VAL A 393 -0.82 18.75 -5.14
CA VAL A 393 -1.00 19.40 -6.46
C VAL A 393 -2.43 19.89 -6.65
N PHE A 394 -3.42 19.19 -6.10
CA PHE A 394 -4.84 19.53 -6.22
C PHE A 394 -5.34 20.48 -5.12
N ASP A 395 -4.48 20.85 -4.15
CA ASP A 395 -4.80 21.90 -3.18
C ASP A 395 -4.69 23.27 -3.89
N THR A 396 -5.86 23.82 -4.24
CA THR A 396 -5.99 25.12 -4.92
C THR A 396 -6.40 26.25 -3.96
N ALA A 397 -6.37 26.01 -2.63
CA ALA A 397 -6.86 26.93 -1.60
C ALA A 397 -5.95 28.12 -1.29
#